data_d243f9a2b800af7fcfc97cf780ff129e
#
_entry.id   d243f9a2b800af7fcfc97cf780ff129e
#
_cell.length_a   1.000
_cell.length_b   1.000
_cell.length_c   1.000
_cell.angle_alpha   90.00
_cell.angle_beta   90.00
_cell.angle_gamma   90.00
#
_symmetry.space_group_name_H-M   'P 1'
#
loop_
_entity.id
_entity.type
_entity.pdbx_description
1 polymer ?
#
loop_
_entity_poly.entity_id
_entity_poly.type
_entity_poly.pdbx_seq_one_letter_code
_entity_poly.pdbx_strand_id
1 'polypeptide(L)'
;MIITVIAILIAVLIIIVVTNIGNNSSGNNKKPHTYEPWVIEAPEKRAGRRGEHIATEIIKGVLREGDYLFTNISVSYDGKRTELDNVVVNKYGVFIFEVKNYKGQLYGNEDDYNWEKYKDDGYGNTFVKEVKNPVKHVKRQIYILAKYL
;
A
#
# COMPACT_ATOMS: atom_id res chain seq x y z
N MET A 1 -2.31 -40.74 -13.05
CA MET A 1 -3.33 -39.82 -12.49
C MET A 1 -2.60 -38.88 -11.59
N ILE A 2 -2.16 -37.73 -12.16
CA ILE A 2 -1.37 -36.74 -11.46
C ILE A 2 -2.36 -35.80 -10.78
N ILE A 3 -2.44 -35.89 -9.46
CA ILE A 3 -3.23 -34.94 -8.66
C ILE A 3 -2.37 -33.69 -8.55
N THR A 4 -2.70 -32.72 -9.36
CA THR A 4 -2.13 -31.38 -9.22
C THR A 4 -2.74 -30.74 -7.98
N VAL A 5 -2.00 -30.75 -6.89
CA VAL A 5 -2.35 -29.99 -5.68
C VAL A 5 -2.11 -28.53 -6.01
N ILE A 6 -3.17 -27.83 -6.37
CA ILE A 6 -3.16 -26.37 -6.44
C ILE A 6 -3.05 -25.89 -5.00
N ALA A 7 -1.85 -25.46 -4.62
CA ALA A 7 -1.63 -24.79 -3.36
C ALA A 7 -2.49 -23.51 -3.36
N ILE A 8 -3.50 -23.48 -2.51
CA ILE A 8 -4.32 -22.30 -2.28
C ILE A 8 -3.41 -21.26 -1.61
N LEU A 9 -3.07 -20.24 -2.37
CA LEU A 9 -2.36 -19.06 -1.87
C LEU A 9 -3.22 -18.36 -0.84
N ILE A 10 -2.88 -18.50 0.43
CA ILE A 10 -3.46 -17.68 1.48
C ILE A 10 -2.79 -16.32 1.38
N ALA A 11 -3.47 -15.37 0.75
CA ALA A 11 -3.06 -13.99 0.78
C ALA A 11 -3.37 -13.41 2.17
N VAL A 12 -2.34 -13.17 2.97
CA VAL A 12 -2.49 -12.44 4.22
C VAL A 12 -2.54 -10.96 3.89
N LEU A 13 -3.71 -10.36 4.06
CA LEU A 13 -3.92 -8.93 3.92
C LEU A 13 -3.36 -8.23 5.16
N ILE A 14 -2.17 -7.67 5.07
CA ILE A 14 -1.64 -6.76 6.08
C ILE A 14 -1.87 -5.33 5.60
N ILE A 15 -2.90 -4.68 6.14
CA ILE A 15 -3.10 -3.24 5.97
C ILE A 15 -2.25 -2.55 7.02
N ILE A 16 -1.12 -1.97 6.60
CA ILE A 16 -0.29 -1.17 7.50
C ILE A 16 -0.87 0.24 7.55
N VAL A 17 -1.61 0.55 8.61
CA VAL A 17 -2.02 1.92 8.91
C VAL A 17 -0.87 2.58 9.65
N VAL A 18 -0.10 3.40 8.95
CA VAL A 18 0.96 4.21 9.58
C VAL A 18 0.30 5.42 10.25
N THR A 19 0.06 5.32 11.56
CA THR A 19 -0.30 6.49 12.37
C THR A 19 0.96 7.32 12.59
N ASN A 20 0.92 8.59 12.20
CA ASN A 20 2.01 9.53 12.39
C ASN A 20 2.23 9.77 13.89
N ILE A 21 3.20 9.08 14.49
CA ILE A 21 3.80 9.48 15.75
C ILE A 21 4.78 10.60 15.41
N GLY A 22 4.44 11.81 15.84
CA GLY A 22 5.28 12.97 15.57
C GLY A 22 6.64 12.82 16.25
N ASN A 23 7.70 12.81 15.45
CA ASN A 23 9.04 13.11 15.90
C ASN A 23 9.52 14.37 15.22
N ASN A 24 9.50 15.47 15.97
CA ASN A 24 10.30 16.65 15.68
C ASN A 24 11.77 16.28 15.80
N SER A 25 12.46 16.18 14.69
CA SER A 25 13.92 16.19 14.67
C SER A 25 14.39 17.20 13.64
N SER A 26 14.86 18.33 14.15
CA SER A 26 15.54 19.38 13.41
C SER A 26 16.91 18.86 12.97
N GLY A 27 17.11 18.77 11.68
CA GLY A 27 18.39 18.41 11.07
C GLY A 27 18.57 19.15 9.76
N ASN A 28 19.30 20.26 9.82
CA ASN A 28 19.57 21.17 8.72
C ASN A 28 20.72 20.59 7.86
N ASN A 29 20.41 20.01 6.68
CA ASN A 29 21.43 19.74 5.68
C ASN A 29 20.90 20.11 4.28
N LYS A 30 21.27 21.31 3.84
CA LYS A 30 21.00 21.82 2.49
C LYS A 30 21.89 21.11 1.49
N LYS A 31 21.30 20.33 0.57
CA LYS A 31 21.89 19.94 -0.71
C LYS A 31 21.54 20.99 -1.77
N PRO A 32 22.42 21.22 -2.79
CA PRO A 32 22.20 22.26 -3.79
C PRO A 32 20.97 21.96 -4.65
N HIS A 33 20.14 22.97 -4.86
CA HIS A 33 18.94 22.96 -5.68
C HIS A 33 19.33 22.92 -7.17
N THR A 34 19.02 21.80 -7.83
CA THR A 34 18.81 21.80 -9.28
C THR A 34 17.38 22.28 -9.53
N TYR A 35 17.22 23.32 -10.32
CA TYR A 35 15.92 23.88 -10.71
C TYR A 35 15.21 22.92 -11.66
N GLU A 36 14.26 22.14 -11.14
CA GLU A 36 13.27 21.43 -11.95
C GLU A 36 11.96 22.27 -11.94
N PRO A 37 11.25 22.36 -13.08
CA PRO A 37 10.02 23.14 -13.13
C PRO A 37 8.98 22.57 -12.15
N TRP A 38 8.38 23.45 -11.37
CA TRP A 38 7.45 23.25 -10.26
C TRP A 38 6.26 22.34 -10.58
N VAL A 39 6.40 21.06 -10.46
CA VAL A 39 5.25 20.18 -10.22
C VAL A 39 5.06 20.13 -8.71
N ILE A 40 4.18 20.99 -8.17
CA ILE A 40 3.78 20.92 -6.77
C ILE A 40 2.95 19.64 -6.62
N GLU A 41 3.59 18.58 -6.20
CA GLU A 41 2.90 17.32 -5.93
C GLU A 41 1.91 17.51 -4.79
N ALA A 42 0.66 17.05 -4.98
CA ALA A 42 -0.39 17.13 -3.98
C ALA A 42 0.06 16.50 -2.64
N PRO A 43 -0.27 17.13 -1.50
CA PRO A 43 0.14 16.64 -0.18
C PRO A 43 -0.25 15.18 0.08
N GLU A 44 -1.42 14.76 -0.42
CA GLU A 44 -1.90 13.38 -0.29
C GLU A 44 -0.99 12.39 -1.03
N LYS A 45 -0.56 12.74 -2.25
CA LYS A 45 0.32 11.89 -3.06
C LYS A 45 1.69 11.75 -2.40
N ARG A 46 2.20 12.85 -1.84
CA ARG A 46 3.45 12.87 -1.05
C ARG A 46 3.35 12.01 0.20
N ALA A 47 2.21 12.07 0.91
CA ALA A 47 1.94 11.22 2.07
C ALA A 47 1.85 9.74 1.67
N GLY A 48 1.20 9.41 0.55
CA GLY A 48 1.15 8.06 0.00
C GLY A 48 2.54 7.49 -0.19
N ARG A 49 3.38 8.13 -1.00
CA ARG A 49 4.77 7.67 -1.25
C ARG A 49 5.61 7.51 0.02
N ARG A 50 5.44 8.42 0.99
CA ARG A 50 6.12 8.27 2.29
C ARG A 50 5.67 7.01 3.02
N GLY A 51 4.37 6.72 3.03
CA GLY A 51 3.82 5.50 3.63
C GLY A 51 4.36 4.24 2.95
N GLU A 52 4.37 4.21 1.62
CA GLU A 52 4.92 3.12 0.81
C GLU A 52 6.41 2.90 1.12
N HIS A 53 7.21 3.97 1.16
CA HIS A 53 8.63 3.88 1.51
C HIS A 53 8.85 3.31 2.92
N ILE A 54 8.13 3.81 3.92
CA ILE A 54 8.23 3.32 5.30
C ILE A 54 7.85 1.82 5.36
N ALA A 55 6.75 1.42 4.72
CA ALA A 55 6.32 0.03 4.68
C ALA A 55 7.37 -0.86 4.02
N THR A 56 7.96 -0.41 2.90
CA THR A 56 9.03 -1.13 2.21
C THR A 56 10.26 -1.34 3.12
N GLU A 57 10.70 -0.32 3.87
CA GLU A 57 11.82 -0.46 4.79
C GLU A 57 11.52 -1.40 5.97
N ILE A 58 10.29 -1.37 6.50
CA ILE A 58 9.85 -2.32 7.53
C ILE A 58 9.89 -3.76 6.98
N ILE A 59 9.35 -3.98 5.78
CA ILE A 59 9.36 -5.29 5.14
C ILE A 59 10.81 -5.77 4.95
N LYS A 60 11.69 -4.94 4.38
CA LYS A 60 13.11 -5.27 4.22
C LYS A 60 13.79 -5.71 5.52
N GLY A 61 13.46 -5.06 6.63
CA GLY A 61 14.03 -5.36 7.94
C GLY A 61 13.64 -6.73 8.52
N VAL A 62 12.60 -7.38 7.98
CA VAL A 62 12.10 -8.69 8.44
C VAL A 62 12.28 -9.82 7.43
N LEU A 63 12.78 -9.51 6.22
CA LEU A 63 13.08 -10.53 5.21
C LEU A 63 14.15 -11.49 5.68
N ARG A 64 14.03 -12.74 5.27
CA ARG A 64 14.97 -13.82 5.57
C ARG A 64 15.63 -14.31 4.28
N GLU A 65 16.63 -15.13 4.43
CA GLU A 65 17.22 -15.83 3.28
C GLU A 65 16.16 -16.66 2.56
N GLY A 66 16.09 -16.46 1.24
CA GLY A 66 15.08 -17.07 0.37
C GLY A 66 13.77 -16.27 0.23
N ASP A 67 13.67 -15.10 0.86
CA ASP A 67 12.60 -14.14 0.60
C ASP A 67 13.02 -13.13 -0.49
N TYR A 68 12.16 -12.89 -1.47
CA TYR A 68 12.39 -11.91 -2.54
C TYR A 68 11.34 -10.82 -2.46
N LEU A 69 11.78 -9.56 -2.36
CA LEU A 69 10.92 -8.38 -2.33
C LEU A 69 10.93 -7.70 -3.70
N PHE A 70 9.75 -7.46 -4.21
CA PHE A 70 9.50 -6.63 -5.39
C PHE A 70 8.64 -5.43 -4.97
N THR A 71 8.96 -4.24 -5.52
CA THR A 71 8.25 -3.01 -5.17
C THR A 71 7.75 -2.31 -6.43
N ASN A 72 6.61 -1.62 -6.32
CA ASN A 72 6.01 -0.83 -7.39
C ASN A 72 5.86 -1.60 -8.72
N ILE A 73 5.34 -2.85 -8.63
CA ILE A 73 5.15 -3.68 -9.81
C ILE A 73 3.84 -3.31 -10.49
N SER A 74 3.90 -3.10 -11.81
CA SER A 74 2.72 -2.97 -12.63
C SER A 74 2.43 -4.28 -13.36
N VAL A 75 1.24 -4.82 -13.14
CA VAL A 75 0.75 -6.03 -13.81
C VAL A 75 -0.53 -5.74 -14.58
N SER A 76 -0.72 -6.44 -15.70
CA SER A 76 -1.93 -6.31 -16.49
C SER A 76 -2.38 -7.67 -17.04
N TYR A 77 -3.68 -7.88 -17.05
CA TYR A 77 -4.31 -9.03 -17.64
C TYR A 77 -5.63 -8.63 -18.28
N ASP A 78 -5.88 -9.04 -19.53
CA ASP A 78 -7.11 -8.76 -20.26
C ASP A 78 -7.51 -7.27 -20.23
N GLY A 79 -6.55 -6.37 -20.52
CA GLY A 79 -6.73 -4.92 -20.50
C GLY A 79 -6.91 -4.29 -19.11
N LYS A 80 -6.95 -5.10 -18.05
CA LYS A 80 -7.04 -4.63 -16.65
C LYS A 80 -5.65 -4.50 -16.07
N ARG A 81 -5.28 -3.28 -15.69
CA ARG A 81 -3.98 -2.98 -15.07
C ARG A 81 -4.15 -2.70 -13.58
N THR A 82 -3.16 -3.10 -12.80
CA THR A 82 -3.03 -2.73 -11.38
C THR A 82 -1.56 -2.53 -11.03
N GLU A 83 -1.31 -1.76 -9.98
CA GLU A 83 -0.01 -1.59 -9.35
C GLU A 83 -0.02 -2.31 -8.02
N LEU A 84 1.11 -2.92 -7.67
CA LEU A 84 1.34 -3.64 -6.42
C LEU A 84 2.46 -2.91 -5.69
N ASP A 85 2.18 -2.36 -4.50
CA ASP A 85 3.14 -1.54 -3.76
C ASP A 85 4.34 -2.38 -3.33
N ASN A 86 4.09 -3.51 -2.65
CA ASN A 86 5.12 -4.46 -2.27
C ASN A 86 4.61 -5.90 -2.47
N VAL A 87 5.48 -6.75 -2.99
CA VAL A 87 5.22 -8.19 -3.15
C VAL A 87 6.40 -8.96 -2.60
N VAL A 88 6.16 -9.85 -1.66
CA VAL A 88 7.15 -10.79 -1.16
C VAL A 88 6.87 -12.16 -1.72
N VAL A 89 7.88 -12.78 -2.30
CA VAL A 89 7.82 -14.15 -2.82
C VAL A 89 8.79 -15.01 -2.05
N ASN A 90 8.33 -16.15 -1.56
CA ASN A 90 9.16 -17.13 -0.90
C ASN A 90 8.59 -18.56 -1.08
N LYS A 91 9.21 -19.55 -0.42
CA LYS A 91 8.79 -20.95 -0.46
C LYS A 91 7.36 -21.22 0.05
N TYR A 92 6.76 -20.28 0.77
CA TYR A 92 5.41 -20.39 1.32
C TYR A 92 4.36 -19.76 0.40
N GLY A 93 4.75 -18.89 -0.53
CA GLY A 93 3.83 -18.27 -1.47
C GLY A 93 4.21 -16.86 -1.89
N VAL A 94 3.18 -16.17 -2.43
CA VAL A 94 3.25 -14.77 -2.86
C VAL A 94 2.39 -13.94 -1.91
N PHE A 95 2.99 -12.92 -1.32
CA PHE A 95 2.34 -12.02 -0.35
C PHE A 95 2.28 -10.62 -0.94
N ILE A 96 1.08 -10.07 -1.05
CA ILE A 96 0.84 -8.71 -1.55
C ILE A 96 0.59 -7.79 -0.36
N PHE A 97 1.32 -6.67 -0.29
CA PHE A 97 1.15 -5.63 0.72
C PHE A 97 0.71 -4.36 0.01
N GLU A 98 -0.52 -3.95 0.26
CA GLU A 98 -1.09 -2.68 -0.19
C GLU A 98 -0.98 -1.65 0.93
N VAL A 99 -0.38 -0.52 0.64
CA VAL A 99 -0.10 0.52 1.63
C VAL A 99 -1.09 1.66 1.51
N LYS A 100 -1.75 2.01 2.61
CA LYS A 100 -2.66 3.16 2.69
C LYS A 100 -2.25 4.04 3.86
N ASN A 101 -1.71 5.23 3.54
CA ASN A 101 -1.33 6.23 4.55
C ASN A 101 -2.43 7.27 4.70
N TYR A 102 -3.47 6.93 5.44
CA TYR A 102 -4.58 7.83 5.72
C TYR A 102 -4.39 8.55 7.06
N LYS A 103 -4.79 9.82 7.11
CA LYS A 103 -5.00 10.54 8.37
C LYS A 103 -6.47 10.43 8.76
N GLY A 104 -6.73 10.15 10.05
CA GLY A 104 -8.07 10.01 10.60
C GLY A 104 -8.49 8.56 10.76
N GLN A 105 -9.78 8.34 10.97
CA GLN A 105 -10.38 7.04 11.21
C GLN A 105 -11.07 6.52 9.97
N LEU A 106 -11.02 5.21 9.74
CA LEU A 106 -11.68 4.53 8.64
C LEU A 106 -12.78 3.64 9.17
N TYR A 107 -13.94 3.70 8.51
CA TYR A 107 -15.08 2.85 8.80
C TYR A 107 -15.60 2.22 7.51
N GLY A 108 -15.92 0.94 7.57
CA GLY A 108 -16.48 0.19 6.46
C GLY A 108 -16.35 -1.31 6.67
N ASN A 109 -17.14 -2.07 5.92
CA ASN A 109 -17.10 -3.52 5.89
C ASN A 109 -16.39 -4.02 4.63
N GLU A 110 -15.97 -5.27 4.60
CA GLU A 110 -15.27 -5.82 3.42
C GLU A 110 -16.17 -5.86 2.17
N ASP A 111 -17.49 -5.93 2.35
CA ASP A 111 -18.46 -5.97 1.25
C ASP A 111 -18.86 -4.59 0.73
N ASP A 112 -18.59 -3.51 1.46
CA ASP A 112 -18.90 -2.16 1.04
C ASP A 112 -18.11 -1.79 -0.22
N TYR A 113 -18.70 -0.97 -1.10
CA TYR A 113 -17.99 -0.47 -2.28
C TYR A 113 -16.95 0.58 -1.89
N ASN A 114 -17.33 1.52 -1.02
CA ASN A 114 -16.46 2.54 -0.44
C ASN A 114 -16.48 2.43 1.07
N TRP A 115 -15.40 2.92 1.70
CA TRP A 115 -15.30 3.16 3.12
C TRP A 115 -15.36 4.64 3.41
N GLU A 116 -15.77 5.01 4.62
CA GLU A 116 -15.80 6.38 5.09
C GLU A 116 -14.52 6.71 5.87
N LYS A 117 -13.90 7.83 5.52
CA LYS A 117 -12.75 8.37 6.22
C LYS A 117 -13.15 9.64 6.97
N TYR A 118 -13.04 9.60 8.27
CA TYR A 118 -13.31 10.70 9.18
C TYR A 118 -12.01 11.40 9.55
N LYS A 119 -11.97 12.70 9.39
CA LYS A 119 -10.82 13.53 9.71
C LYS A 119 -11.28 14.73 10.54
N ASP A 120 -10.62 14.94 11.69
CA ASP A 120 -10.76 16.11 12.52
C ASP A 120 -9.79 17.22 12.05
N ASP A 121 -10.23 18.47 12.04
CA ASP A 121 -9.41 19.63 11.69
C ASP A 121 -8.66 20.22 12.89
N GLY A 122 -8.86 19.68 14.10
CA GLY A 122 -8.29 20.20 15.35
C GLY A 122 -9.05 21.38 15.95
N TYR A 123 -10.12 21.85 15.30
CA TYR A 123 -11.01 22.91 15.77
C TYR A 123 -12.40 22.40 16.15
N GLY A 124 -12.58 21.10 16.21
CA GLY A 124 -13.84 20.43 16.55
C GLY A 124 -14.74 20.13 15.35
N ASN A 125 -14.31 20.39 14.11
CA ASN A 125 -15.07 19.98 12.93
C ASN A 125 -14.57 18.63 12.41
N THR A 126 -15.49 17.75 12.08
CA THR A 126 -15.20 16.44 11.47
C THR A 126 -15.59 16.44 10.00
N PHE A 127 -14.65 16.14 9.15
CA PHE A 127 -14.86 15.96 7.71
C PHE A 127 -14.96 14.48 7.39
N VAL A 128 -15.95 14.12 6.60
CA VAL A 128 -16.15 12.75 6.09
C VAL A 128 -15.83 12.72 4.62
N LYS A 129 -15.03 11.75 4.19
CA LYS A 129 -14.71 11.52 2.78
C LYS A 129 -14.79 10.03 2.47
N GLU A 130 -15.47 9.71 1.37
CA GLU A 130 -15.43 8.35 0.85
C GLU A 130 -14.05 8.01 0.27
N VAL A 131 -13.60 6.79 0.54
CA VAL A 131 -12.38 6.19 -0.03
C VAL A 131 -12.73 4.81 -0.56
N LYS A 132 -12.03 4.37 -1.59
CA LYS A 132 -12.22 3.02 -2.13
C LYS A 132 -11.91 1.98 -1.07
N ASN A 133 -12.73 0.93 -1.01
CA ASN A 133 -12.52 -0.20 -0.11
C ASN A 133 -11.16 -0.87 -0.40
N PRO A 134 -10.21 -0.86 0.55
CA PRO A 134 -8.88 -1.41 0.33
C PRO A 134 -8.90 -2.93 0.21
N VAL A 135 -9.85 -3.62 0.85
CA VAL A 135 -9.99 -5.08 0.75
C VAL A 135 -10.38 -5.47 -0.68
N LYS A 136 -11.35 -4.79 -1.28
CA LYS A 136 -11.73 -5.03 -2.68
C LYS A 136 -10.57 -4.69 -3.63
N HIS A 137 -9.78 -3.68 -3.30
CA HIS A 137 -8.59 -3.34 -4.10
C HIS A 137 -7.60 -4.50 -4.11
N VAL A 138 -7.23 -5.03 -2.96
CA VAL A 138 -6.29 -6.16 -2.88
C VAL A 138 -6.87 -7.43 -3.49
N LYS A 139 -8.16 -7.74 -3.28
CA LYS A 139 -8.83 -8.87 -3.96
C LYS A 139 -8.69 -8.76 -5.49
N ARG A 140 -8.83 -7.55 -6.04
CA ARG A 140 -8.62 -7.28 -7.47
C ARG A 140 -7.16 -7.48 -7.89
N GLN A 141 -6.20 -7.02 -7.10
CA GLN A 141 -4.76 -7.21 -7.35
C GLN A 141 -4.40 -8.70 -7.39
N ILE A 142 -4.87 -9.47 -6.41
CA ILE A 142 -4.69 -10.93 -6.35
C ILE A 142 -5.24 -11.58 -7.61
N TYR A 143 -6.46 -11.22 -8.02
CA TYR A 143 -7.08 -11.78 -9.23
C TYR A 143 -6.23 -11.52 -10.47
N ILE A 144 -5.78 -10.27 -10.68
CA ILE A 144 -5.00 -9.89 -11.86
C ILE A 144 -3.63 -10.59 -11.85
N LEU A 145 -2.94 -10.62 -10.70
CA LEU A 145 -1.66 -11.28 -10.57
C LEU A 145 -1.77 -12.81 -10.82
N ALA A 146 -2.78 -13.46 -10.22
CA ALA A 146 -3.02 -14.89 -10.40
C ALA A 146 -3.39 -15.28 -11.84
N LYS A 147 -3.89 -14.34 -12.65
CA LYS A 147 -4.17 -14.56 -14.08
C LYS A 147 -2.98 -14.23 -14.97
N TYR A 148 -2.05 -13.43 -14.46
CA TYR A 148 -0.81 -13.08 -15.16
C TYR A 148 0.22 -14.23 -15.05
N LEU A 149 0.29 -14.92 -13.89
CA LEU A 149 1.18 -16.05 -13.62
C LEU A 149 0.68 -17.34 -14.28
#